data_0bda746e54659b45c4cafeea0bfc1952
#
_entry.id   0bda746e54659b45c4cafeea0bfc1952
#
_cell.length_a   1.000
_cell.length_b   1.000
_cell.length_c   1.000
_cell.angle_alpha   90.00
_cell.angle_beta   90.00
_cell.angle_gamma   90.00
#
_symmetry.space_group_name_H-M   'P 1'
#
loop_
_entity.id
_entity.type
_entity.pdbx_description
1 polymer ?
#
loop_
_entity_poly.entity_id
_entity_poly.type
_entity_poly.pdbx_seq_one_letter_code
_entity_poly.pdbx_strand_id
1 'polypeptide(L)'
;MDTNEGDVRFENEGSLEPLPVVRERTVVMRAVGLTKIYAAVSSGGGSGRGALELFRGLDLKVHAGEMVAIVGESGAGKSSLLHLLAALDTPTAGEVWCGETRLSSFTPKQAADYRNRDVGYVWQFHYLLPEFSAQENVAMPLLARGTRRAEAMERAAYWLGEVGLADRADHRSGELSGGEQQRVSLARALVTEPKILLADEPTGDLDGKTAETVFGLIQRLHEVHGLTSVLVTHSLEFAGRCGRVLRLREGRLVDATLESKP
;
A
#
# COMPACT_ATOMS: atom_id res chain seq x y z
N MET A 1 44.14 -68.51 27.29
CA MET A 1 43.38 -67.54 28.06
C MET A 1 43.29 -66.28 27.19
N ASP A 2 42.29 -66.29 26.32
CA ASP A 2 42.04 -65.20 25.39
C ASP A 2 41.04 -64.25 26.02
N THR A 3 41.41 -62.99 26.11
CA THR A 3 40.47 -61.92 26.45
C THR A 3 40.32 -61.03 25.24
N ASN A 4 39.20 -61.19 24.60
CA ASN A 4 38.77 -60.42 23.45
C ASN A 4 38.11 -59.08 23.96
N GLU A 5 38.81 -57.95 23.76
CA GLU A 5 38.22 -56.63 23.99
C GLU A 5 37.55 -56.17 22.72
N GLY A 6 36.21 -56.11 22.78
CA GLY A 6 35.38 -55.58 21.70
C GLY A 6 35.44 -54.06 21.59
N ASP A 7 35.92 -53.59 20.46
CA ASP A 7 35.97 -52.20 20.08
C ASP A 7 34.53 -51.72 19.67
N VAL A 8 33.92 -50.92 20.53
CA VAL A 8 32.61 -50.30 20.25
C VAL A 8 32.82 -48.97 19.55
N ARG A 9 32.76 -48.98 18.23
CA ARG A 9 32.74 -47.75 17.40
C ARG A 9 31.37 -47.05 17.55
N PHE A 10 31.37 -45.87 18.14
CA PHE A 10 30.25 -44.94 18.06
C PHE A 10 30.35 -44.16 16.74
N GLU A 11 29.69 -44.65 15.68
CA GLU A 11 29.36 -43.85 14.51
C GLU A 11 28.06 -43.13 14.78
N ASN A 12 28.11 -41.87 15.10
CA ASN A 12 26.95 -40.96 14.99
C ASN A 12 27.40 -39.52 14.83
N GLU A 13 28.00 -39.18 13.66
CA GLU A 13 28.11 -37.83 13.17
C GLU A 13 26.80 -37.48 12.39
N GLY A 14 25.74 -37.25 13.11
CA GLY A 14 24.58 -36.57 12.58
C GLY A 14 24.97 -35.13 12.26
N SER A 15 25.25 -34.84 11.00
CA SER A 15 25.40 -33.49 10.50
C SER A 15 24.11 -32.70 10.80
N LEU A 16 24.16 -31.82 11.80
CA LEU A 16 23.12 -30.85 12.05
C LEU A 16 23.07 -29.91 10.86
N GLU A 17 22.02 -30.03 10.03
CA GLU A 17 21.75 -29.02 9.01
C GLU A 17 21.63 -27.66 9.71
N PRO A 18 22.31 -26.62 9.20
CA PRO A 18 22.20 -25.29 9.78
C PRO A 18 20.73 -24.83 9.69
N LEU A 19 20.18 -24.43 10.84
CA LEU A 19 18.84 -23.84 10.90
C LEU A 19 18.75 -22.70 9.87
N PRO A 20 17.61 -22.57 9.15
CA PRO A 20 17.44 -21.50 8.17
C PRO A 20 17.64 -20.16 8.84
N VAL A 21 18.62 -19.40 8.37
CA VAL A 21 18.87 -18.03 8.81
C VAL A 21 17.61 -17.22 8.47
N VAL A 22 16.82 -16.91 9.48
CA VAL A 22 15.68 -15.98 9.34
C VAL A 22 16.29 -14.62 9.00
N ARG A 23 16.39 -14.29 7.72
CA ARG A 23 16.77 -12.94 7.29
C ARG A 23 15.69 -12.00 7.81
N GLU A 24 16.02 -11.09 8.70
CA GLU A 24 15.12 -10.01 9.11
C GLU A 24 14.66 -9.27 7.85
N ARG A 25 13.35 -9.26 7.60
CA ARG A 25 12.78 -8.55 6.46
C ARG A 25 12.97 -7.04 6.70
N THR A 26 13.53 -6.35 5.71
CA THR A 26 13.72 -4.89 5.77
C THR A 26 12.39 -4.18 5.99
N VAL A 27 12.30 -3.30 6.98
CA VAL A 27 11.12 -2.46 7.22
C VAL A 27 11.16 -1.30 6.23
N VAL A 28 10.15 -1.22 5.35
CA VAL A 28 10.00 -0.14 4.36
C VAL A 28 9.19 1.02 4.93
N MET A 29 8.15 0.71 5.72
CA MET A 29 7.26 1.71 6.32
C MET A 29 7.03 1.41 7.78
N ARG A 30 7.07 2.43 8.64
CA ARG A 30 6.70 2.29 10.06
C ARG A 30 5.95 3.52 10.56
N ALA A 31 4.96 3.28 11.39
CA ALA A 31 4.33 4.28 12.26
C ALA A 31 4.66 3.93 13.71
N VAL A 32 4.97 4.92 14.54
CA VAL A 32 5.35 4.75 15.94
C VAL A 32 4.54 5.70 16.81
N GLY A 33 3.72 5.15 17.70
CA GLY A 33 2.89 5.90 18.63
C GLY A 33 1.94 6.88 17.96
N LEU A 34 1.45 6.55 16.75
CA LEU A 34 0.74 7.47 15.88
C LEU A 34 -0.61 7.86 16.49
N THR A 35 -0.86 9.15 16.57
CA THR A 35 -2.13 9.72 17.08
C THR A 35 -2.69 10.67 16.04
N LYS A 36 -4.01 10.56 15.76
CA LYS A 36 -4.73 11.50 14.91
C LYS A 36 -6.04 11.93 15.54
N ILE A 37 -6.13 13.24 15.76
CA ILE A 37 -7.31 13.91 16.31
C ILE A 37 -7.66 15.07 15.37
N TYR A 38 -8.88 15.11 14.87
CA TYR A 38 -9.40 16.26 14.15
C TYR A 38 -10.08 17.21 15.12
N ALA A 39 -9.69 18.49 15.06
CA ALA A 39 -10.32 19.53 15.86
C ALA A 39 -11.82 19.67 15.51
N ALA A 40 -12.64 19.99 16.50
CA ALA A 40 -14.03 20.32 16.26
C ALA A 40 -14.12 21.55 15.35
N VAL A 41 -14.87 21.47 14.26
CA VAL A 41 -15.21 22.63 13.45
C VAL A 41 -16.33 23.38 14.17
N SER A 42 -16.03 24.55 14.72
CA SER A 42 -17.01 25.48 15.29
C SER A 42 -17.82 26.09 14.16
N SER A 43 -18.89 25.42 13.69
CA SER A 43 -19.92 26.09 12.89
C SER A 43 -20.77 26.92 13.85
N GLY A 44 -20.79 28.24 13.68
CA GLY A 44 -21.43 29.19 14.59
C GLY A 44 -22.84 28.77 15.02
N GLY A 45 -23.06 28.66 16.36
CA GLY A 45 -24.38 28.55 17.00
C GLY A 45 -24.90 27.13 17.21
N GLY A 46 -24.26 26.33 18.05
CA GLY A 46 -24.77 25.02 18.51
C GLY A 46 -23.67 24.23 19.20
N SER A 47 -24.01 23.53 20.29
CA SER A 47 -23.08 22.74 21.12
C SER A 47 -22.09 21.95 20.28
N GLY A 48 -20.80 22.38 20.32
CA GLY A 48 -19.73 21.85 19.50
C GLY A 48 -19.64 20.32 19.59
N ARG A 49 -19.60 19.65 18.45
CA ARG A 49 -19.11 18.26 18.40
C ARG A 49 -17.68 18.28 18.93
N GLY A 50 -17.40 17.46 19.94
CA GLY A 50 -16.06 17.32 20.51
C GLY A 50 -15.02 16.93 19.44
N ALA A 51 -13.74 17.10 19.74
CA ALA A 51 -12.67 16.64 18.85
C ALA A 51 -12.86 15.16 18.50
N LEU A 52 -12.68 14.81 17.22
CA LEU A 52 -12.79 13.44 16.75
C LEU A 52 -11.41 12.78 16.84
N GLU A 53 -11.24 11.90 17.80
CA GLU A 53 -10.05 11.04 17.88
C GLU A 53 -10.28 9.78 17.05
N LEU A 54 -9.41 9.53 16.07
CA LEU A 54 -9.47 8.32 15.23
C LEU A 54 -8.62 7.20 15.81
N PHE A 55 -7.42 7.51 16.26
CA PHE A 55 -6.52 6.56 16.91
C PHE A 55 -5.49 7.30 17.78
N ARG A 56 -5.00 6.58 18.80
CA ARG A 56 -4.00 7.07 19.75
C ARG A 56 -2.96 5.99 20.03
N GLY A 57 -1.68 6.33 19.81
CA GLY A 57 -0.58 5.41 20.09
C GLY A 57 -0.56 4.19 19.17
N LEU A 58 -0.97 4.36 17.89
CA LEU A 58 -1.02 3.27 16.91
C LEU A 58 0.39 2.99 16.38
N ASP A 59 0.77 1.71 16.36
CA ASP A 59 2.01 1.22 15.77
C ASP A 59 1.73 0.38 14.53
N LEU A 60 2.59 0.54 13.50
CA LEU A 60 2.56 -0.25 12.26
C LEU A 60 3.98 -0.47 11.77
N LYS A 61 4.27 -1.69 11.28
CA LYS A 61 5.48 -1.98 10.49
C LYS A 61 5.06 -2.73 9.24
N VAL A 62 5.60 -2.31 8.09
CA VAL A 62 5.41 -2.97 6.79
C VAL A 62 6.78 -3.32 6.24
N HIS A 63 6.97 -4.58 5.86
CA HIS A 63 8.25 -5.09 5.38
C HIS A 63 8.32 -5.10 3.86
N ALA A 64 9.52 -5.09 3.32
CA ALA A 64 9.75 -5.16 1.88
C ALA A 64 9.08 -6.40 1.27
N GLY A 65 8.37 -6.20 0.15
CA GLY A 65 7.64 -7.24 -0.57
C GLY A 65 6.41 -7.76 0.17
N GLU A 66 5.93 -7.07 1.21
CA GLU A 66 4.72 -7.45 1.95
C GLU A 66 3.48 -6.82 1.34
N MET A 67 2.40 -7.58 1.19
CA MET A 67 1.07 -7.08 0.88
C MET A 67 0.23 -7.14 2.16
N VAL A 68 -0.08 -5.97 2.72
CA VAL A 68 -0.86 -5.82 3.96
C VAL A 68 -2.24 -5.29 3.64
N ALA A 69 -3.28 -5.96 4.10
CA ALA A 69 -4.64 -5.42 4.10
C ALA A 69 -4.97 -4.81 5.47
N ILE A 70 -5.60 -3.63 5.45
CA ILE A 70 -6.17 -2.99 6.65
C ILE A 70 -7.69 -2.99 6.49
N VAL A 71 -8.37 -3.71 7.37
CA VAL A 71 -9.82 -3.81 7.43
C VAL A 71 -10.37 -3.09 8.66
N GLY A 72 -11.66 -2.80 8.69
CA GLY A 72 -12.34 -2.18 9.83
C GLY A 72 -13.62 -1.47 9.42
N GLU A 73 -14.40 -1.03 10.39
CA GLU A 73 -15.66 -0.35 10.17
C GLU A 73 -15.49 0.95 9.39
N SER A 74 -16.58 1.42 8.75
CA SER A 74 -16.59 2.74 8.12
C SER A 74 -16.35 3.81 9.20
N GLY A 75 -15.52 4.80 8.88
CA GLY A 75 -15.16 5.85 9.85
C GLY A 75 -14.10 5.47 10.88
N ALA A 76 -13.60 4.23 10.92
CA ALA A 76 -12.54 3.81 11.85
C ALA A 76 -11.19 4.53 11.67
N GLY A 77 -11.00 5.30 10.59
CA GLY A 77 -9.77 6.05 10.34
C GLY A 77 -8.79 5.37 9.37
N LYS A 78 -9.22 4.33 8.63
CA LYS A 78 -8.36 3.59 7.68
C LYS A 78 -7.75 4.49 6.61
N SER A 79 -8.57 5.27 5.90
CA SER A 79 -8.11 6.24 4.90
C SER A 79 -7.21 7.32 5.51
N SER A 80 -7.54 7.78 6.73
CA SER A 80 -6.69 8.75 7.45
C SER A 80 -5.32 8.16 7.78
N LEU A 81 -5.25 6.87 8.12
CA LEU A 81 -3.97 6.19 8.30
C LEU A 81 -3.16 6.16 6.99
N LEU A 82 -3.77 5.78 5.86
CA LEU A 82 -3.10 5.83 4.56
C LEU A 82 -2.62 7.25 4.21
N HIS A 83 -3.44 8.29 4.49
CA HIS A 83 -3.04 9.68 4.24
C HIS A 83 -1.80 10.08 5.06
N LEU A 84 -1.68 9.62 6.29
CA LEU A 84 -0.49 9.86 7.11
C LEU A 84 0.74 9.11 6.55
N LEU A 85 0.57 7.86 6.11
CA LEU A 85 1.65 7.08 5.48
C LEU A 85 2.10 7.69 4.15
N ALA A 86 1.19 8.35 3.41
CA ALA A 86 1.48 9.07 2.16
C ALA A 86 2.00 10.51 2.37
N ALA A 87 2.15 10.98 3.61
CA ALA A 87 2.41 12.38 3.92
C ALA A 87 1.42 13.36 3.22
N LEU A 88 0.15 12.93 3.07
CA LEU A 88 -0.96 13.77 2.63
C LEU A 88 -1.58 14.54 3.79
N ASP A 89 -1.40 14.03 5.01
CA ASP A 89 -1.84 14.65 6.25
C ASP A 89 -0.71 14.54 7.29
N THR A 90 -0.83 15.32 8.38
CA THR A 90 0.17 15.35 9.46
C THR A 90 -0.42 14.71 10.72
N PRO A 91 0.32 13.85 11.44
CA PRO A 91 -0.15 13.28 12.69
C PRO A 91 -0.26 14.37 13.77
N THR A 92 -1.21 14.17 14.70
CA THR A 92 -1.31 15.01 15.91
C THR A 92 -0.15 14.74 16.88
N ALA A 93 0.28 13.47 16.97
CA ALA A 93 1.47 13.03 17.70
C ALA A 93 1.99 11.71 17.12
N GLY A 94 3.20 11.31 17.51
CA GLY A 94 3.87 10.13 16.98
C GLY A 94 4.59 10.41 15.66
N GLU A 95 5.08 9.36 15.03
CA GLU A 95 5.97 9.47 13.88
C GLU A 95 5.63 8.47 12.78
N VAL A 96 5.85 8.90 11.53
CA VAL A 96 5.80 8.03 10.34
C VAL A 96 7.17 8.06 9.67
N TRP A 97 7.65 6.90 9.25
CA TRP A 97 8.94 6.71 8.62
C TRP A 97 8.81 5.87 7.34
N CYS A 98 9.54 6.25 6.30
CA CYS A 98 9.75 5.43 5.12
C CYS A 98 11.26 5.11 5.02
N GLY A 99 11.64 3.85 5.24
CA GLY A 99 13.01 3.48 5.51
C GLY A 99 13.56 4.29 6.69
N GLU A 100 14.68 4.99 6.47
CA GLU A 100 15.32 5.86 7.47
C GLU A 100 14.80 7.31 7.44
N THR A 101 13.85 7.64 6.56
CA THR A 101 13.35 9.00 6.39
C THR A 101 12.10 9.23 7.22
N ARG A 102 12.16 10.22 8.14
CA ARG A 102 11.03 10.63 8.96
C ARG A 102 10.09 11.56 8.20
N LEU A 103 8.88 11.10 7.90
CA LEU A 103 7.88 11.83 7.12
C LEU A 103 7.15 12.90 7.92
N SER A 104 6.91 12.67 9.21
CA SER A 104 6.14 13.57 10.08
C SER A 104 6.80 14.94 10.31
N SER A 105 8.05 15.14 9.88
CA SER A 105 8.75 16.41 9.92
C SER A 105 8.90 17.09 8.54
N PHE A 106 8.27 16.56 7.51
CA PHE A 106 8.40 17.08 6.15
C PHE A 106 7.78 18.47 5.98
N THR A 107 8.49 19.32 5.26
CA THR A 107 7.90 20.52 4.66
C THR A 107 6.93 20.13 3.54
N PRO A 108 6.00 21.01 3.13
CA PRO A 108 5.10 20.71 2.00
C PRO A 108 5.82 20.27 0.72
N LYS A 109 7.00 20.86 0.43
CA LYS A 109 7.82 20.48 -0.73
C LYS A 109 8.38 19.07 -0.59
N GLN A 110 8.96 18.73 0.57
CA GLN A 110 9.49 17.40 0.85
C GLN A 110 8.39 16.33 0.80
N ALA A 111 7.19 16.64 1.31
CA ALA A 111 6.03 15.75 1.23
C ALA A 111 5.58 15.53 -0.24
N ALA A 112 5.60 16.58 -1.07
CA ALA A 112 5.29 16.46 -2.50
C ALA A 112 6.35 15.63 -3.25
N ASP A 113 7.63 15.85 -2.98
CA ASP A 113 8.74 15.08 -3.56
C ASP A 113 8.66 13.59 -3.16
N TYR A 114 8.36 13.30 -1.89
CA TYR A 114 8.17 11.95 -1.37
C TYR A 114 7.00 11.25 -2.09
N ARG A 115 5.82 11.87 -2.16
CA ARG A 115 4.66 11.30 -2.85
C ARG A 115 4.93 11.01 -4.32
N ASN A 116 5.70 11.88 -4.97
CA ASN A 116 6.01 11.71 -6.40
C ASN A 116 7.06 10.61 -6.66
N ARG A 117 7.96 10.31 -5.70
CA ARG A 117 9.11 9.42 -5.91
C ARG A 117 8.96 8.06 -5.26
N ASP A 118 8.40 8.05 -4.04
CA ASP A 118 8.46 6.88 -3.17
C ASP A 118 7.09 6.21 -2.95
N VAL A 119 5.99 6.91 -3.30
CA VAL A 119 4.61 6.44 -3.08
C VAL A 119 3.83 6.36 -4.38
N GLY A 120 3.29 5.18 -4.68
CA GLY A 120 2.15 5.05 -5.57
C GLY A 120 0.86 5.11 -4.75
N TYR A 121 -0.07 5.97 -5.11
CA TYR A 121 -1.34 6.07 -4.40
C TYR A 121 -2.51 5.78 -5.33
N VAL A 122 -3.34 4.81 -4.97
CA VAL A 122 -4.58 4.45 -5.67
C VAL A 122 -5.75 4.83 -4.76
N TRP A 123 -6.62 5.69 -5.25
CA TRP A 123 -7.80 6.18 -4.55
C TRP A 123 -9.02 5.31 -4.85
N GLN A 124 -10.03 5.37 -4.01
CA GLN A 124 -11.34 4.79 -4.26
C GLN A 124 -11.95 5.38 -5.54
N PHE A 125 -11.98 6.72 -5.66
CA PHE A 125 -12.31 7.42 -6.91
C PHE A 125 -11.04 7.59 -7.75
N HIS A 126 -11.13 7.37 -9.05
CA HIS A 126 -9.98 7.29 -9.95
C HIS A 126 -9.20 8.61 -10.07
N TYR A 127 -9.88 9.76 -9.90
CA TYR A 127 -9.33 11.11 -10.04
C TYR A 127 -8.47 11.29 -11.29
N LEU A 128 -8.96 10.74 -12.43
CA LEU A 128 -8.33 11.00 -13.71
C LEU A 128 -8.65 12.42 -14.15
N LEU A 129 -7.68 13.07 -14.77
CA LEU A 129 -7.84 14.38 -15.35
C LEU A 129 -8.63 14.23 -16.67
N PRO A 130 -9.86 14.79 -16.78
CA PRO A 130 -10.78 14.46 -17.87
C PRO A 130 -10.33 15.03 -19.23
N GLU A 131 -9.51 16.08 -19.23
CA GLU A 131 -8.98 16.72 -20.44
C GLU A 131 -7.83 15.92 -21.08
N PHE A 132 -7.22 14.99 -20.31
CA PHE A 132 -6.06 14.22 -20.72
C PHE A 132 -6.46 12.79 -21.12
N SER A 133 -5.71 12.21 -22.06
CA SER A 133 -5.85 10.80 -22.41
C SER A 133 -5.39 9.89 -21.27
N ALA A 134 -5.68 8.59 -21.38
CA ALA A 134 -5.19 7.59 -20.42
C ALA A 134 -3.67 7.63 -20.30
N GLN A 135 -2.97 7.68 -21.44
CA GLN A 135 -1.51 7.75 -21.47
C GLN A 135 -0.97 9.04 -20.84
N GLU A 136 -1.60 10.17 -21.08
CA GLU A 136 -1.20 11.45 -20.48
C GLU A 136 -1.47 11.44 -18.96
N ASN A 137 -2.59 10.88 -18.50
CA ASN A 137 -2.85 10.69 -17.07
C ASN A 137 -1.77 9.85 -16.39
N VAL A 138 -1.35 8.75 -17.02
CA VAL A 138 -0.27 7.90 -16.49
C VAL A 138 1.07 8.61 -16.52
N ALA A 139 1.37 9.41 -17.55
CA ALA A 139 2.62 10.16 -17.68
C ALA A 139 2.76 11.32 -16.68
N MET A 140 1.64 11.83 -16.15
CA MET A 140 1.60 13.05 -15.33
C MET A 140 2.60 13.09 -14.17
N PRO A 141 2.75 12.03 -13.34
CA PRO A 141 3.73 12.04 -12.24
C PRO A 141 5.18 12.23 -12.74
N LEU A 142 5.52 11.66 -13.87
CA LEU A 142 6.85 11.81 -14.48
C LEU A 142 7.06 13.22 -15.04
N LEU A 143 6.05 13.77 -15.69
CA LEU A 143 6.09 15.15 -16.22
C LEU A 143 6.22 16.16 -15.05
N ALA A 144 5.50 15.95 -13.96
CA ALA A 144 5.54 16.81 -12.77
C ALA A 144 6.94 16.85 -12.12
N ARG A 145 7.76 15.80 -12.26
CA ARG A 145 9.15 15.79 -11.77
C ARG A 145 10.18 16.28 -12.80
N GLY A 146 9.73 16.71 -13.99
CA GLY A 146 10.57 17.25 -15.03
C GLY A 146 11.17 16.21 -15.98
N THR A 147 10.64 14.96 -16.01
CA THR A 147 11.02 13.96 -17.04
C THR A 147 10.63 14.47 -18.44
N ARG A 148 11.49 14.26 -19.42
CA ARG A 148 11.19 14.65 -20.81
C ARG A 148 9.91 13.99 -21.30
N ARG A 149 9.08 14.76 -22.05
CA ARG A 149 7.76 14.28 -22.49
C ARG A 149 7.84 12.95 -23.25
N ALA A 150 8.78 12.78 -24.16
CA ALA A 150 8.92 11.55 -24.94
C ALA A 150 9.15 10.33 -24.01
N GLU A 151 10.07 10.43 -23.06
CA GLU A 151 10.37 9.39 -22.08
C GLU A 151 9.18 9.11 -21.15
N ALA A 152 8.50 10.16 -20.67
CA ALA A 152 7.34 10.01 -19.82
C ALA A 152 6.19 9.27 -20.53
N MET A 153 5.95 9.59 -21.81
CA MET A 153 4.92 8.94 -22.62
C MET A 153 5.29 7.47 -22.93
N GLU A 154 6.53 7.17 -23.23
CA GLU A 154 7.01 5.79 -23.44
C GLU A 154 6.79 4.92 -22.20
N ARG A 155 7.18 5.41 -21.01
CA ARG A 155 6.95 4.71 -19.75
C ARG A 155 5.46 4.57 -19.44
N ALA A 156 4.66 5.57 -19.74
CA ALA A 156 3.21 5.51 -19.57
C ALA A 156 2.58 4.44 -20.49
N ALA A 157 3.02 4.34 -21.75
CA ALA A 157 2.56 3.28 -22.67
C ALA A 157 2.92 1.88 -22.16
N TYR A 158 4.13 1.69 -21.63
CA TYR A 158 4.54 0.43 -20.99
C TYR A 158 3.57 0.04 -19.85
N TRP A 159 3.30 0.96 -18.91
CA TRP A 159 2.41 0.68 -17.79
C TRP A 159 0.96 0.49 -18.19
N LEU A 160 0.49 1.15 -19.26
CA LEU A 160 -0.84 0.85 -19.85
C LEU A 160 -0.88 -0.58 -20.40
N GLY A 161 0.20 -1.05 -21.02
CA GLY A 161 0.33 -2.46 -21.43
C GLY A 161 0.25 -3.42 -20.25
N GLU A 162 0.98 -3.13 -19.14
CA GLU A 162 0.97 -3.94 -17.93
C GLU A 162 -0.43 -4.08 -17.29
N VAL A 163 -1.27 -3.05 -17.40
CA VAL A 163 -2.65 -3.10 -16.90
C VAL A 163 -3.67 -3.52 -17.97
N GLY A 164 -3.21 -3.96 -19.18
CA GLY A 164 -4.07 -4.45 -20.24
C GLY A 164 -4.91 -3.37 -20.91
N LEU A 165 -4.35 -2.17 -21.10
CA LEU A 165 -5.02 -1.01 -21.71
C LEU A 165 -4.19 -0.35 -22.82
N ALA A 166 -3.31 -1.10 -23.49
CA ALA A 166 -2.52 -0.56 -24.60
C ALA A 166 -3.41 0.07 -25.70
N ASP A 167 -4.54 -0.58 -26.03
CA ASP A 167 -5.49 -0.11 -27.05
C ASP A 167 -6.33 1.09 -26.60
N ARG A 168 -6.22 1.50 -25.33
CA ARG A 168 -6.98 2.60 -24.71
C ARG A 168 -6.12 3.83 -24.42
N ALA A 169 -4.87 3.83 -24.87
CA ALA A 169 -3.90 4.88 -24.55
C ALA A 169 -4.41 6.29 -24.86
N ASP A 170 -5.09 6.47 -25.99
CA ASP A 170 -5.59 7.76 -26.49
C ASP A 170 -7.00 8.11 -25.97
N HIS A 171 -7.69 7.20 -25.25
CA HIS A 171 -9.03 7.45 -24.73
C HIS A 171 -8.98 8.40 -23.54
N ARG A 172 -9.96 9.28 -23.45
CA ARG A 172 -10.19 10.15 -22.27
C ARG A 172 -10.97 9.40 -21.19
N SER A 173 -10.94 9.90 -19.95
CA SER A 173 -11.60 9.23 -18.83
C SER A 173 -13.09 8.96 -19.07
N GLY A 174 -13.83 9.86 -19.72
CA GLY A 174 -15.24 9.69 -20.04
C GLY A 174 -15.54 8.60 -21.09
N GLU A 175 -14.53 8.11 -21.80
CA GLU A 175 -14.63 7.03 -22.79
C GLU A 175 -14.24 5.67 -22.23
N LEU A 176 -13.82 5.63 -20.94
CA LEU A 176 -13.39 4.46 -20.23
C LEU A 176 -14.45 3.99 -19.23
N SER A 177 -14.66 2.69 -19.12
CA SER A 177 -15.44 2.09 -18.03
C SER A 177 -14.79 2.33 -16.68
N GLY A 178 -15.54 2.21 -15.56
CA GLY A 178 -15.01 2.39 -14.20
C GLY A 178 -13.81 1.50 -13.93
N GLY A 179 -13.85 0.23 -14.34
CA GLY A 179 -12.72 -0.70 -14.19
C GLY A 179 -11.51 -0.33 -15.05
N GLU A 180 -11.72 0.23 -16.26
CA GLU A 180 -10.62 0.76 -17.09
C GLU A 180 -10.01 2.00 -16.44
N GLN A 181 -10.83 2.92 -15.93
CA GLN A 181 -10.35 4.10 -15.19
C GLN A 181 -9.52 3.71 -13.98
N GLN A 182 -9.94 2.66 -13.23
CA GLN A 182 -9.18 2.17 -12.09
C GLN A 182 -7.84 1.55 -12.50
N ARG A 183 -7.80 0.82 -13.61
CA ARG A 183 -6.53 0.32 -14.16
C ARG A 183 -5.60 1.44 -14.63
N VAL A 184 -6.13 2.51 -15.23
CA VAL A 184 -5.33 3.72 -15.55
C VAL A 184 -4.80 4.37 -14.27
N SER A 185 -5.62 4.48 -13.21
CA SER A 185 -5.19 5.01 -11.90
C SER A 185 -4.07 4.16 -11.30
N LEU A 186 -4.16 2.83 -11.40
CA LEU A 186 -3.11 1.91 -10.95
C LEU A 186 -1.82 2.08 -11.75
N ALA A 187 -1.89 2.16 -13.09
CA ALA A 187 -0.74 2.44 -13.95
C ALA A 187 -0.08 3.78 -13.61
N ARG A 188 -0.89 4.83 -13.37
CA ARG A 188 -0.40 6.15 -12.93
C ARG A 188 0.31 6.08 -11.57
N ALA A 189 -0.18 5.27 -10.64
CA ALA A 189 0.44 5.10 -9.34
C ALA A 189 1.79 4.38 -9.44
N LEU A 190 1.97 3.48 -10.43
CA LEU A 190 3.16 2.65 -10.57
C LEU A 190 4.21 3.20 -11.55
N VAL A 191 3.87 4.17 -12.40
CA VAL A 191 4.76 4.70 -13.46
C VAL A 191 6.07 5.28 -12.92
N THR A 192 6.08 5.70 -11.67
CA THR A 192 7.27 6.25 -10.98
C THR A 192 8.13 5.17 -10.33
N GLU A 193 7.72 3.89 -10.38
CA GLU A 193 8.36 2.77 -9.71
C GLU A 193 8.53 3.04 -8.20
N PRO A 194 7.42 3.24 -7.48
CA PRO A 194 7.46 3.67 -6.08
C PRO A 194 7.97 2.54 -5.16
N LYS A 195 8.49 2.91 -3.99
CA LYS A 195 8.89 1.97 -2.92
C LYS A 195 7.70 1.27 -2.28
N ILE A 196 6.55 1.97 -2.24
CA ILE A 196 5.33 1.45 -1.63
C ILE A 196 4.10 1.86 -2.42
N LEU A 197 3.18 0.92 -2.60
CA LEU A 197 1.84 1.15 -3.13
C LEU A 197 0.85 1.26 -1.97
N LEU A 198 0.16 2.39 -1.87
CA LEU A 198 -0.94 2.62 -0.95
C LEU A 198 -2.24 2.63 -1.73
N ALA A 199 -3.22 1.81 -1.36
CA ALA A 199 -4.49 1.73 -2.07
C ALA A 199 -5.66 1.86 -1.09
N ASP A 200 -6.49 2.88 -1.31
CA ASP A 200 -7.66 3.18 -0.49
C ASP A 200 -8.92 2.70 -1.22
N GLU A 201 -9.50 1.59 -0.76
CA GLU A 201 -10.69 0.94 -1.33
C GLU A 201 -10.63 0.81 -2.87
N PRO A 202 -9.54 0.21 -3.44
CA PRO A 202 -9.27 0.27 -4.89
C PRO A 202 -10.31 -0.43 -5.76
N THR A 203 -11.27 -1.13 -5.16
CA THR A 203 -12.36 -1.86 -5.83
C THR A 203 -13.74 -1.47 -5.31
N GLY A 204 -13.83 -0.47 -4.41
CA GLY A 204 -15.05 -0.16 -3.66
C GLY A 204 -16.24 0.30 -4.52
N ASP A 205 -15.98 0.97 -5.64
CA ASP A 205 -17.01 1.50 -6.55
C ASP A 205 -17.25 0.62 -7.79
N LEU A 206 -16.69 -0.62 -7.81
CA LEU A 206 -16.77 -1.53 -8.93
C LEU A 206 -17.76 -2.67 -8.68
N ASP A 207 -18.41 -3.16 -9.74
CA ASP A 207 -19.18 -4.42 -9.64
C ASP A 207 -18.26 -5.61 -9.34
N GLY A 208 -18.83 -6.69 -8.80
CA GLY A 208 -18.07 -7.82 -8.28
C GLY A 208 -17.09 -8.44 -9.29
N LYS A 209 -17.47 -8.59 -10.56
CA LYS A 209 -16.60 -9.15 -11.61
C LYS A 209 -15.45 -8.22 -11.95
N THR A 210 -15.73 -6.94 -12.07
CA THR A 210 -14.73 -5.90 -12.35
C THR A 210 -13.80 -5.74 -11.16
N ALA A 211 -14.32 -5.76 -9.92
CA ALA A 211 -13.55 -5.72 -8.69
C ALA A 211 -12.54 -6.88 -8.60
N GLU A 212 -12.99 -8.11 -8.93
CA GLU A 212 -12.12 -9.30 -8.97
C GLU A 212 -10.99 -9.13 -10.00
N THR A 213 -11.32 -8.63 -11.19
CA THR A 213 -10.33 -8.38 -12.24
C THR A 213 -9.26 -7.37 -11.80
N VAL A 214 -9.69 -6.26 -11.19
CA VAL A 214 -8.77 -5.20 -10.72
C VAL A 214 -7.94 -5.69 -9.54
N PHE A 215 -8.55 -6.41 -8.59
CA PHE A 215 -7.81 -6.94 -7.45
C PHE A 215 -6.78 -8.00 -7.88
N GLY A 216 -7.16 -8.92 -8.77
CA GLY A 216 -6.24 -9.92 -9.35
C GLY A 216 -5.07 -9.25 -10.09
N LEU A 217 -5.33 -8.12 -10.77
CA LEU A 217 -4.28 -7.33 -11.40
C LEU A 217 -3.32 -6.71 -10.36
N ILE A 218 -3.84 -6.14 -9.26
CA ILE A 218 -3.00 -5.61 -8.16
C ILE A 218 -2.10 -6.71 -7.59
N GLN A 219 -2.64 -7.92 -7.34
CA GLN A 219 -1.87 -9.06 -6.85
C GLN A 219 -0.76 -9.46 -7.85
N ARG A 220 -1.11 -9.62 -9.13
CA ARG A 220 -0.15 -9.96 -10.17
C ARG A 220 1.00 -8.93 -10.25
N LEU A 221 0.68 -7.64 -10.26
CA LEU A 221 1.70 -6.58 -10.31
C LEU A 221 2.55 -6.56 -9.03
N HIS A 222 1.94 -6.81 -7.87
CA HIS A 222 2.67 -6.96 -6.61
C HIS A 222 3.71 -8.08 -6.68
N GLU A 223 3.34 -9.26 -7.19
CA GLU A 223 4.23 -10.41 -7.33
C GLU A 223 5.33 -10.18 -8.38
N VAL A 224 4.94 -9.72 -9.58
CA VAL A 224 5.86 -9.54 -10.71
C VAL A 224 6.91 -8.46 -10.45
N HIS A 225 6.49 -7.35 -9.83
CA HIS A 225 7.38 -6.21 -9.58
C HIS A 225 7.95 -6.19 -8.15
N GLY A 226 7.64 -7.18 -7.30
CA GLY A 226 8.12 -7.24 -5.92
C GLY A 226 7.68 -6.05 -5.07
N LEU A 227 6.45 -5.55 -5.28
CA LEU A 227 5.96 -4.34 -4.64
C LEU A 227 5.79 -4.55 -3.12
N THR A 228 5.95 -3.47 -2.36
CA THR A 228 5.45 -3.38 -0.98
C THR A 228 4.11 -2.67 -1.03
N SER A 229 3.03 -3.26 -0.49
CA SER A 229 1.68 -2.73 -0.67
C SER A 229 0.89 -2.67 0.63
N VAL A 230 0.17 -1.58 0.86
CA VAL A 230 -0.82 -1.45 1.94
C VAL A 230 -2.16 -1.11 1.32
N LEU A 231 -3.14 -1.99 1.48
CA LEU A 231 -4.48 -1.84 0.95
C LEU A 231 -5.47 -1.64 2.09
N VAL A 232 -6.30 -0.62 2.01
CA VAL A 232 -7.49 -0.48 2.83
C VAL A 232 -8.67 -1.07 2.06
N THR A 233 -9.44 -1.95 2.68
CA THR A 233 -10.64 -2.52 2.07
C THR A 233 -11.66 -2.95 3.12
N HIS A 234 -12.94 -2.92 2.76
CA HIS A 234 -14.02 -3.54 3.53
C HIS A 234 -14.32 -4.97 3.08
N SER A 235 -13.77 -5.43 1.95
CA SER A 235 -13.91 -6.81 1.49
C SER A 235 -12.97 -7.73 2.26
N LEU A 236 -13.54 -8.58 3.12
CA LEU A 236 -12.79 -9.61 3.85
C LEU A 236 -12.23 -10.68 2.90
N GLU A 237 -12.92 -10.93 1.79
CA GLU A 237 -12.47 -11.86 0.74
C GLU A 237 -11.15 -11.38 0.13
N PHE A 238 -11.07 -10.12 -0.31
CA PHE A 238 -9.83 -9.57 -0.86
C PHE A 238 -8.74 -9.43 0.20
N ALA A 239 -9.11 -9.03 1.42
CA ALA A 239 -8.17 -8.97 2.54
C ALA A 239 -7.54 -10.34 2.83
N GLY A 240 -8.31 -11.43 2.83
CA GLY A 240 -7.84 -12.79 3.06
C GLY A 240 -6.80 -13.28 2.03
N ARG A 241 -6.76 -12.65 0.85
CA ARG A 241 -5.77 -12.94 -0.20
C ARG A 241 -4.47 -12.15 -0.06
N CYS A 242 -4.40 -11.22 0.88
CA CYS A 242 -3.16 -10.51 1.23
C CYS A 242 -2.29 -11.35 2.17
N GLY A 243 -0.98 -11.06 2.20
CA GLY A 243 -0.01 -11.77 3.05
C GLY A 243 -0.28 -11.60 4.54
N ARG A 244 -0.76 -10.41 4.95
CA ARG A 244 -1.14 -10.07 6.33
C ARG A 244 -2.38 -9.19 6.35
N VAL A 245 -3.25 -9.45 7.33
CA VAL A 245 -4.48 -8.68 7.56
C VAL A 245 -4.42 -8.03 8.93
N LEU A 246 -4.60 -6.72 8.96
CA LEU A 246 -4.70 -5.92 10.19
C LEU A 246 -6.11 -5.37 10.30
N ARG A 247 -6.73 -5.48 11.48
CA ARG A 247 -8.02 -4.87 11.76
C ARG A 247 -7.84 -3.60 12.56
N LEU A 248 -8.29 -2.47 12.01
CA LEU A 248 -8.37 -1.21 12.75
C LEU A 248 -9.68 -1.18 13.53
N ARG A 249 -9.56 -1.28 14.86
CA ARG A 249 -10.68 -1.26 15.80
C ARG A 249 -10.33 -0.45 17.03
N GLU A 250 -11.24 0.43 17.45
CA GLU A 250 -11.07 1.26 18.67
C GLU A 250 -9.71 2.00 18.69
N GLY A 251 -9.28 2.50 17.51
CA GLY A 251 -8.04 3.24 17.35
C GLY A 251 -6.76 2.41 17.40
N ARG A 252 -6.83 1.07 17.35
CA ARG A 252 -5.70 0.14 17.38
C ARG A 252 -5.69 -0.79 16.18
N LEU A 253 -4.50 -1.19 15.74
CA LEU A 253 -4.31 -2.26 14.77
C LEU A 253 -4.12 -3.59 15.50
N VAL A 254 -4.95 -4.58 15.15
CA VAL A 254 -4.88 -5.95 15.66
C VAL A 254 -4.63 -6.89 14.48
N ASP A 255 -3.71 -7.85 14.64
CA ASP A 255 -3.48 -8.86 13.60
C ASP A 255 -4.72 -9.77 13.49
N ALA A 256 -5.28 -9.85 12.30
CA ALA A 256 -6.46 -10.64 11.97
C ALA A 256 -6.18 -11.63 10.82
N THR A 257 -4.91 -11.92 10.54
CA THR A 257 -4.49 -12.75 9.41
C THR A 257 -5.12 -14.15 9.42
N LEU A 258 -5.27 -14.75 10.58
CA LEU A 258 -5.85 -16.09 10.72
C LEU A 258 -7.39 -16.09 10.61
N GLU A 259 -8.04 -14.98 10.97
CA GLU A 259 -9.50 -14.85 10.90
C GLU A 259 -10.01 -14.58 9.47
N SER A 260 -9.13 -14.16 8.58
CA SER A 260 -9.47 -13.69 7.22
C SER A 260 -9.14 -14.70 6.13
N LYS A 261 -8.49 -15.81 6.46
CA LYS A 261 -8.23 -16.90 5.49
C LYS A 261 -9.48 -17.76 5.37
N PRO A 262 -9.96 -18.01 4.14
CA PRO A 262 -11.12 -18.87 3.88
C PRO A 262 -10.86 -20.34 4.26
#